data_ba1a057407a7b0cec80c3305d7310448
#
_entry.id   ba1a057407a7b0cec80c3305d7310448
#
_cell.length_a   1.000
_cell.length_b   1.000
_cell.length_c   1.000
_cell.angle_alpha   90.00
_cell.angle_beta   90.00
_cell.angle_gamma   90.00
#
_symmetry.space_group_name_H-M   'P 1'
#
loop_
_entity.id
_entity.type
_entity.pdbx_description
1 polymer ?
#
loop_
_entity_poly.entity_id
_entity_poly.type
_entity_poly.pdbx_seq_one_letter_code
_entity_poly.pdbx_strand_id
1 'polypeptide(L)'
;MRRRTRGFSLVELLLALAMGLVLVLGVSQVAVNSRTTHDSQQAAMMLQDDARFVLGKMSQDIRQAGMFGCLATEFIDNAPPAFDRPVSWSAGAGARSLTLVTADVGNESGKPDWTVLSDCTGSAQAYAGNSPVPAPGQIRFALRQLTYIFEAGQLKVSTPAAPAKAVLVDNVQAFDISFGVAAKAASTEVVRYDSSPADVSLIRSVRILMTLRDPTERVKDQTYSVVAALRNRLG
;
A
#
# COMPACT_ATOMS: atom_id res chain seq x y z
N MET A 1 -51.20 0.33 -67.08
CA MET A 1 -50.00 1.12 -66.97
C MET A 1 -48.84 0.16 -66.61
N ARG A 2 -47.91 -0.14 -67.54
CA ARG A 2 -46.71 -0.97 -67.28
C ARG A 2 -45.63 -0.06 -66.68
N ARG A 3 -45.27 -0.26 -65.38
CA ARG A 3 -44.13 0.39 -64.78
C ARG A 3 -42.86 -0.19 -65.42
N ARG A 4 -42.09 0.67 -66.12
CA ARG A 4 -40.74 0.32 -66.59
C ARG A 4 -39.83 0.17 -65.38
N THR A 5 -39.41 -1.04 -65.07
CA THR A 5 -38.32 -1.32 -64.14
C THR A 5 -37.00 -0.85 -64.76
N ARG A 6 -36.42 0.21 -64.23
CA ARG A 6 -35.07 0.64 -64.58
C ARG A 6 -34.08 -0.32 -63.92
N GLY A 7 -33.30 -0.99 -64.74
CA GLY A 7 -32.19 -1.85 -64.22
C GLY A 7 -31.03 -0.97 -63.67
N PHE A 8 -30.35 -1.44 -62.64
CA PHE A 8 -29.15 -0.78 -62.11
C PHE A 8 -27.99 -0.90 -63.11
N SER A 9 -27.22 0.20 -63.25
CA SER A 9 -26.00 0.19 -64.04
C SER A 9 -24.88 -0.54 -63.24
N LEU A 10 -24.01 -1.27 -63.94
CA LEU A 10 -22.86 -1.94 -63.36
C LEU A 10 -21.92 -0.94 -62.67
N VAL A 11 -21.77 0.27 -63.18
CA VAL A 11 -21.01 1.38 -62.59
C VAL A 11 -21.62 1.86 -61.26
N GLU A 12 -22.97 1.95 -61.20
CA GLU A 12 -23.69 2.33 -59.99
C GLU A 12 -23.50 1.31 -58.86
N LEU A 13 -23.49 0.00 -59.20
CA LEU A 13 -23.20 -1.07 -58.30
C LEU A 13 -21.76 -1.02 -57.78
N LEU A 14 -20.77 -0.76 -58.64
CA LEU A 14 -19.38 -0.61 -58.28
C LEU A 14 -19.16 0.59 -57.35
N LEU A 15 -19.80 1.73 -57.66
CA LEU A 15 -19.72 2.94 -56.88
C LEU A 15 -20.32 2.73 -55.47
N ALA A 16 -21.48 2.05 -55.40
CA ALA A 16 -22.13 1.73 -54.13
C ALA A 16 -21.27 0.79 -53.27
N LEU A 17 -20.64 -0.22 -53.88
CA LEU A 17 -19.72 -1.12 -53.19
C LEU A 17 -18.47 -0.40 -52.69
N ALA A 18 -17.87 0.49 -53.48
CA ALA A 18 -16.70 1.26 -53.07
C ALA A 18 -17.03 2.19 -51.90
N MET A 19 -18.15 2.91 -51.95
CA MET A 19 -18.60 3.76 -50.84
C MET A 19 -18.95 2.93 -49.61
N GLY A 20 -19.60 1.77 -49.76
CA GLY A 20 -19.90 0.86 -48.70
C GLY A 20 -18.64 0.35 -47.99
N LEU A 21 -17.58 0.01 -48.73
CA LEU A 21 -16.30 -0.43 -48.19
C LEU A 21 -15.64 0.67 -47.35
N VAL A 22 -15.62 1.92 -47.83
CA VAL A 22 -15.05 3.05 -47.09
C VAL A 22 -15.80 3.28 -45.79
N LEU A 23 -17.11 3.19 -45.78
CA LEU A 23 -17.93 3.33 -44.57
C LEU A 23 -17.64 2.21 -43.57
N VAL A 24 -17.57 0.96 -44.03
CA VAL A 24 -17.27 -0.19 -43.17
C VAL A 24 -15.87 -0.05 -42.56
N LEU A 25 -14.87 0.37 -43.33
CA LEU A 25 -13.51 0.62 -42.80
C LEU A 25 -13.51 1.74 -41.74
N GLY A 26 -14.25 2.82 -41.98
CA GLY A 26 -14.37 3.92 -41.01
C GLY A 26 -15.01 3.47 -39.70
N VAL A 27 -16.13 2.75 -39.77
CA VAL A 27 -16.80 2.21 -38.56
C VAL A 27 -15.92 1.19 -37.83
N SER A 28 -15.22 0.33 -38.58
CA SER A 28 -14.29 -0.64 -37.96
C SER A 28 -13.16 0.05 -37.20
N GLN A 29 -12.59 1.12 -37.74
CA GLN A 29 -11.54 1.90 -37.10
C GLN A 29 -12.03 2.55 -35.79
N VAL A 30 -13.23 3.13 -35.80
CA VAL A 30 -13.84 3.70 -34.59
C VAL A 30 -14.06 2.61 -33.53
N ALA A 31 -14.54 1.42 -33.93
CA ALA A 31 -14.74 0.30 -33.00
C ALA A 31 -13.42 -0.20 -32.34
N VAL A 32 -12.34 -0.29 -33.15
CA VAL A 32 -11.01 -0.66 -32.63
C VAL A 32 -10.50 0.39 -31.65
N ASN A 33 -10.56 1.67 -31.99
CA ASN A 33 -10.11 2.76 -31.14
C ASN A 33 -10.92 2.83 -29.82
N SER A 34 -12.22 2.57 -29.89
CA SER A 34 -13.07 2.51 -28.69
C SER A 34 -12.66 1.38 -27.76
N ARG A 35 -12.34 0.19 -28.31
CA ARG A 35 -11.86 -0.96 -27.51
C ARG A 35 -10.52 -0.66 -26.86
N THR A 36 -9.54 -0.14 -27.59
CA THR A 36 -8.22 0.19 -27.02
C THR A 36 -8.32 1.24 -25.91
N THR A 37 -9.20 2.24 -26.08
CA THR A 37 -9.46 3.22 -25.02
C THR A 37 -10.08 2.58 -23.79
N HIS A 38 -11.07 1.72 -23.97
CA HIS A 38 -11.70 0.99 -22.86
C HIS A 38 -10.70 0.11 -22.12
N ASP A 39 -9.86 -0.65 -22.83
CA ASP A 39 -8.85 -1.55 -22.25
C ASP A 39 -7.80 -0.76 -21.47
N SER A 40 -7.37 0.40 -21.97
CA SER A 40 -6.42 1.25 -21.25
C SER A 40 -7.04 1.88 -19.99
N GLN A 41 -8.31 2.31 -20.06
CA GLN A 41 -9.01 2.80 -18.87
C GLN A 41 -9.16 1.71 -17.81
N GLN A 42 -9.52 0.50 -18.22
CA GLN A 42 -9.64 -0.64 -17.30
C GLN A 42 -8.31 -0.97 -16.66
N ALA A 43 -7.21 -1.00 -17.43
CA ALA A 43 -5.88 -1.20 -16.89
C ALA A 43 -5.49 -0.13 -15.86
N ALA A 44 -5.76 1.15 -16.17
CA ALA A 44 -5.49 2.25 -15.23
C ALA A 44 -6.29 2.12 -13.92
N MET A 45 -7.56 1.73 -13.99
CA MET A 45 -8.39 1.49 -12.82
C MET A 45 -7.83 0.35 -11.94
N MET A 46 -7.40 -0.77 -12.54
CA MET A 46 -6.80 -1.88 -11.80
C MET A 46 -5.53 -1.45 -11.05
N LEU A 47 -4.62 -0.72 -11.71
CA LEU A 47 -3.42 -0.21 -11.06
C LEU A 47 -3.77 0.75 -9.90
N GLN A 48 -4.80 1.58 -10.06
CA GLN A 48 -5.25 2.50 -9.02
C GLN A 48 -5.85 1.76 -7.82
N ASP A 49 -6.65 0.71 -8.06
CA ASP A 49 -7.25 -0.09 -7.00
C ASP A 49 -6.20 -0.86 -6.20
N ASP A 50 -5.23 -1.48 -6.88
CA ASP A 50 -4.09 -2.15 -6.26
C ASP A 50 -3.27 -1.18 -5.39
N ALA A 51 -2.94 -0.01 -5.94
CA ALA A 51 -2.21 1.02 -5.22
C ALA A 51 -2.99 1.51 -4.00
N ARG A 52 -4.29 1.76 -4.14
CA ARG A 52 -5.16 2.23 -3.06
C ARG A 52 -5.26 1.21 -1.93
N PHE A 53 -5.41 -0.06 -2.28
CA PHE A 53 -5.47 -1.15 -1.29
C PHE A 53 -4.17 -1.22 -0.49
N VAL A 54 -3.03 -1.33 -1.18
CA VAL A 54 -1.73 -1.52 -0.54
C VAL A 54 -1.30 -0.30 0.27
N LEU A 55 -1.35 0.89 -0.33
CA LEU A 55 -0.97 2.12 0.34
C LEU A 55 -1.92 2.46 1.50
N GLY A 56 -3.20 2.12 1.38
CA GLY A 56 -4.19 2.24 2.44
C GLY A 56 -3.84 1.35 3.64
N LYS A 57 -3.57 0.06 3.39
CA LYS A 57 -3.13 -0.88 4.43
C LYS A 57 -1.84 -0.43 5.10
N MET A 58 -0.81 -0.11 4.32
CA MET A 58 0.47 0.36 4.87
C MET A 58 0.31 1.65 5.69
N SER A 59 -0.51 2.59 5.20
CA SER A 59 -0.79 3.83 5.93
C SER A 59 -1.47 3.58 7.28
N GLN A 60 -2.39 2.62 7.34
CA GLN A 60 -3.04 2.21 8.59
C GLN A 60 -2.04 1.63 9.57
N ASP A 61 -1.21 0.68 9.13
CA ASP A 61 -0.21 0.02 9.98
C ASP A 61 0.87 1.00 10.46
N ILE A 62 1.32 1.92 9.60
CA ILE A 62 2.28 2.96 9.98
C ILE A 62 1.70 3.90 11.04
N ARG A 63 0.42 4.29 10.92
CA ARG A 63 -0.22 5.15 11.94
C ARG A 63 -0.28 4.52 13.32
N GLN A 64 -0.32 3.19 13.37
CA GLN A 64 -0.37 2.42 14.62
C GLN A 64 1.01 1.98 15.10
N ALA A 65 2.06 2.20 14.31
CA ALA A 65 3.43 1.85 14.69
C ALA A 65 3.86 2.62 15.94
N GLY A 66 4.39 1.89 16.92
CA GLY A 66 4.81 2.44 18.20
C GLY A 66 3.67 2.67 19.20
N MET A 67 2.43 2.31 18.88
CA MET A 67 1.32 2.33 19.84
C MET A 67 1.31 1.02 20.64
N PHE A 68 1.94 1.03 21.81
CA PHE A 68 2.12 -0.18 22.65
C PHE A 68 1.13 -0.26 23.81
N GLY A 69 0.27 0.72 23.96
CA GLY A 69 -0.71 0.83 25.02
C GLY A 69 -1.05 2.28 25.33
N CYS A 70 -1.46 2.53 26.56
CA CYS A 70 -1.85 3.85 27.07
C CYS A 70 -0.71 4.60 27.79
N LEU A 71 0.38 3.92 28.13
CA LEU A 71 1.56 4.52 28.76
C LEU A 71 2.70 4.66 27.74
N ALA A 72 3.60 5.60 27.97
CA ALA A 72 4.83 5.74 27.19
C ALA A 72 5.73 4.51 27.35
N THR A 73 6.53 4.21 26.35
CA THR A 73 7.37 2.99 26.29
C THR A 73 8.32 2.86 27.49
N GLU A 74 8.80 3.98 28.01
CA GLU A 74 9.68 4.05 29.19
C GLU A 74 9.02 3.57 30.48
N PHE A 75 7.68 3.50 30.55
CA PHE A 75 6.91 2.99 31.67
C PHE A 75 6.44 1.54 31.46
N ILE A 76 6.92 0.86 30.42
CA ILE A 76 6.59 -0.54 30.13
C ILE A 76 7.72 -1.42 30.62
N ASP A 77 7.50 -2.15 31.71
CA ASP A 77 8.46 -3.13 32.23
C ASP A 77 8.66 -4.28 31.22
N ASN A 78 9.88 -4.78 31.13
CA ASN A 78 10.28 -5.84 30.20
C ASN A 78 9.99 -5.52 28.72
N ALA A 79 10.01 -4.23 28.33
CA ALA A 79 9.84 -3.83 26.95
C ALA A 79 10.93 -4.47 26.06
N PRO A 80 10.57 -5.17 24.98
CA PRO A 80 11.56 -5.76 24.07
C PRO A 80 12.28 -4.65 23.30
N PRO A 81 13.56 -4.85 22.85
CA PRO A 81 14.29 -3.85 22.05
C PRO A 81 13.59 -3.39 20.76
N ALA A 82 12.64 -4.19 20.27
CA ALA A 82 11.82 -3.84 19.11
C ALA A 82 10.92 -2.61 19.36
N PHE A 83 10.60 -2.30 20.64
CA PHE A 83 9.78 -1.13 20.99
C PHE A 83 10.55 0.18 20.87
N ASP A 84 11.89 0.15 20.97
CA ASP A 84 12.72 1.34 20.77
C ASP A 84 12.76 1.78 19.30
N ARG A 85 12.53 0.83 18.37
CA ARG A 85 12.56 1.06 16.94
C ARG A 85 11.29 0.53 16.26
N PRO A 86 10.13 1.13 16.54
CA PRO A 86 8.85 0.65 16.00
C PRO A 86 8.73 0.77 14.48
N VAL A 87 9.59 1.57 13.85
CA VAL A 87 9.71 1.72 12.40
C VAL A 87 11.16 1.57 12.01
N SER A 88 11.48 0.60 11.17
CA SER A 88 12.81 0.40 10.64
C SER A 88 12.77 0.10 9.14
N TRP A 89 13.75 0.61 8.40
CA TRP A 89 13.89 0.45 6.97
C TRP A 89 15.25 -0.13 6.62
N SER A 90 15.25 -1.08 5.71
CA SER A 90 16.48 -1.65 5.14
C SER A 90 16.41 -1.61 3.62
N ALA A 91 17.44 -1.02 2.99
CA ALA A 91 17.60 -0.95 1.55
C ALA A 91 18.80 -1.81 1.15
N GLY A 92 18.58 -3.12 0.98
CA GLY A 92 19.58 -4.06 0.45
C GLY A 92 19.61 -4.11 -1.07
N ALA A 93 20.68 -4.67 -1.65
CA ALA A 93 20.86 -4.75 -3.10
C ALA A 93 19.82 -5.61 -3.85
N GLY A 94 19.11 -6.50 -3.16
CA GLY A 94 18.11 -7.40 -3.77
C GLY A 94 16.70 -7.27 -3.17
N ALA A 95 16.57 -6.66 -2.00
CA ALA A 95 15.29 -6.48 -1.33
C ALA A 95 15.31 -5.21 -0.48
N ARG A 96 14.18 -4.52 -0.43
CA ARG A 96 13.94 -3.39 0.46
C ARG A 96 12.84 -3.79 1.44
N SER A 97 13.02 -3.50 2.72
CA SER A 97 12.04 -3.90 3.73
C SER A 97 11.73 -2.78 4.72
N LEU A 98 10.45 -2.61 5.00
CA LEU A 98 9.92 -1.78 6.07
C LEU A 98 9.37 -2.69 7.16
N THR A 99 9.97 -2.64 8.35
CA THR A 99 9.48 -3.37 9.51
C THR A 99 8.78 -2.40 10.46
N LEU A 100 7.60 -2.79 10.90
CA LEU A 100 6.74 -2.04 11.81
C LEU A 100 6.41 -2.89 13.02
N VAL A 101 6.45 -2.31 14.22
CA VAL A 101 5.85 -2.87 15.44
C VAL A 101 4.60 -2.06 15.73
N THR A 102 3.44 -2.70 15.66
CA THR A 102 2.14 -2.03 15.65
C THR A 102 1.15 -2.71 16.58
N ALA A 103 0.13 -1.97 17.01
CA ALA A 103 -1.01 -2.59 17.68
C ALA A 103 -1.70 -3.58 16.75
N ASP A 104 -2.12 -4.71 17.30
CA ASP A 104 -2.95 -5.70 16.63
C ASP A 104 -4.42 -5.34 16.84
N VAL A 105 -4.99 -4.57 15.91
CA VAL A 105 -6.38 -4.08 15.98
C VAL A 105 -7.36 -4.91 15.14
N GLY A 106 -6.96 -6.07 14.66
CA GLY A 106 -7.81 -6.95 13.87
C GLY A 106 -8.34 -8.14 14.66
N ASN A 107 -9.42 -8.75 14.17
CA ASN A 107 -9.92 -10.07 14.60
C ASN A 107 -9.02 -11.21 14.05
N GLU A 108 -7.79 -10.93 13.75
CA GLU A 108 -6.90 -11.97 13.26
C GLU A 108 -6.61 -12.93 14.41
N SER A 109 -7.13 -14.13 14.28
CA SER A 109 -7.07 -15.23 15.25
C SER A 109 -5.66 -15.80 15.47
N GLY A 110 -4.65 -14.95 15.30
CA GLY A 110 -3.25 -15.29 15.49
C GLY A 110 -2.75 -14.99 16.90
N LYS A 111 -1.73 -15.74 17.32
CA LYS A 111 -0.98 -15.40 18.52
C LYS A 111 -0.23 -14.08 18.31
N PRO A 112 -0.37 -13.07 19.19
CA PRO A 112 0.40 -11.83 19.06
C PRO A 112 1.89 -12.12 19.27
N ASP A 113 2.76 -11.29 18.69
CA ASP A 113 4.20 -11.38 18.94
C ASP A 113 4.54 -10.92 20.35
N TRP A 114 3.83 -9.90 20.83
CA TRP A 114 3.90 -9.41 22.22
C TRP A 114 2.52 -8.99 22.72
N THR A 115 2.39 -8.96 24.02
CA THR A 115 1.22 -8.42 24.71
C THR A 115 1.66 -7.47 25.79
N VAL A 116 1.06 -6.30 25.88
CA VAL A 116 1.23 -5.37 27.01
C VAL A 116 -0.01 -5.41 27.88
N LEU A 117 0.16 -5.63 29.17
CA LEU A 117 -0.88 -5.42 30.18
C LEU A 117 -0.60 -4.10 30.89
N SER A 118 -1.60 -3.24 31.01
CA SER A 118 -1.48 -1.95 31.67
C SER A 118 -2.74 -1.59 32.45
N ASP A 119 -2.57 -0.91 33.57
CA ASP A 119 -3.65 -0.25 34.31
C ASP A 119 -3.96 1.16 33.77
N CYS A 120 -3.18 1.61 32.76
CA CYS A 120 -3.26 2.95 32.17
C CYS A 120 -3.08 4.14 33.14
N THR A 121 -2.56 3.86 34.35
CA THR A 121 -2.32 4.89 35.38
C THR A 121 -0.87 4.99 35.80
N GLY A 122 -0.16 3.88 35.92
CA GLY A 122 1.22 3.90 36.39
C GLY A 122 1.98 2.60 36.17
N SER A 123 1.33 1.51 35.75
CA SER A 123 2.02 0.24 35.51
C SER A 123 1.67 -0.36 34.16
N ALA A 124 2.71 -0.82 33.46
CA ALA A 124 2.57 -1.61 32.25
C ALA A 124 3.68 -2.66 32.19
N GLN A 125 3.35 -3.85 31.69
CA GLN A 125 4.30 -4.94 31.55
C GLN A 125 4.13 -5.63 30.20
N ALA A 126 5.27 -5.83 29.51
CA ALA A 126 5.31 -6.55 28.25
C ALA A 126 5.58 -8.05 28.45
N TYR A 127 4.93 -8.86 27.63
CA TYR A 127 5.05 -10.32 27.56
C TYR A 127 5.32 -10.75 26.12
N ALA A 128 6.19 -11.73 25.93
CA ALA A 128 6.36 -12.37 24.63
C ALA A 128 5.15 -13.27 24.32
N GLY A 129 4.49 -13.01 23.22
CA GLY A 129 3.25 -13.70 22.84
C GLY A 129 2.07 -13.30 23.71
N ASN A 130 1.33 -14.29 24.22
CA ASN A 130 0.16 -14.04 25.06
C ASN A 130 0.56 -13.65 26.49
N SER A 131 -0.16 -12.71 27.07
CA SER A 131 -0.03 -12.36 28.47
C SER A 131 -0.83 -13.32 29.39
N PRO A 132 -0.58 -13.30 30.70
CA PRO A 132 -1.52 -13.82 31.70
C PRO A 132 -2.90 -13.18 31.57
N VAL A 133 -3.87 -13.73 32.32
CA VAL A 133 -5.19 -13.11 32.44
C VAL A 133 -5.05 -11.72 33.08
N PRO A 134 -5.61 -10.65 32.50
CA PRO A 134 -5.55 -9.33 33.08
C PRO A 134 -6.18 -9.32 34.49
N ALA A 135 -5.52 -8.68 35.45
CA ALA A 135 -6.11 -8.40 36.75
C ALA A 135 -7.24 -7.34 36.64
N PRO A 136 -8.13 -7.22 37.62
CA PRO A 136 -9.13 -6.16 37.66
C PRO A 136 -8.49 -4.78 37.46
N GLY A 137 -9.00 -4.01 36.47
CA GLY A 137 -8.46 -2.71 36.12
C GLY A 137 -7.36 -2.69 35.08
N GLN A 138 -6.84 -3.88 34.67
CA GLN A 138 -5.85 -3.96 33.59
C GLN A 138 -6.49 -4.16 32.23
N ILE A 139 -5.89 -3.55 31.22
CA ILE A 139 -6.24 -3.67 29.80
C ILE A 139 -5.12 -4.40 29.08
N ARG A 140 -5.49 -5.26 28.13
CA ARG A 140 -4.59 -6.01 27.28
C ARG A 140 -4.44 -5.31 25.93
N PHE A 141 -3.19 -5.10 25.49
CA PHE A 141 -2.83 -4.59 24.19
C PHE A 141 -2.03 -5.66 23.46
N ALA A 142 -2.61 -6.23 22.40
CA ALA A 142 -1.93 -7.16 21.53
C ALA A 142 -1.09 -6.41 20.51
N LEU A 143 0.14 -6.87 20.28
CA LEU A 143 1.11 -6.22 19.40
C LEU A 143 1.69 -7.25 18.43
N ARG A 144 1.98 -6.79 17.21
CA ARG A 144 2.62 -7.61 16.18
C ARG A 144 3.72 -6.86 15.46
N GLN A 145 4.63 -7.63 14.90
CA GLN A 145 5.62 -7.14 13.96
C GLN A 145 5.16 -7.47 12.53
N LEU A 146 5.15 -6.46 11.67
CA LEU A 146 4.87 -6.60 10.24
C LEU A 146 6.12 -6.22 9.46
N THR A 147 6.48 -7.01 8.44
CA THR A 147 7.56 -6.66 7.53
C THR A 147 7.02 -6.61 6.11
N TYR A 148 7.01 -5.42 5.52
CA TYR A 148 6.74 -5.21 4.10
C TYR A 148 8.04 -5.36 3.34
N ILE A 149 8.04 -6.17 2.29
CA ILE A 149 9.24 -6.55 1.55
C ILE A 149 8.99 -6.29 0.06
N PHE A 150 9.80 -5.43 -0.53
CA PHE A 150 9.84 -5.24 -1.98
C PHE A 150 11.00 -6.05 -2.56
N GLU A 151 10.68 -7.04 -3.35
CA GLU A 151 11.65 -7.91 -4.04
C GLU A 151 11.04 -8.47 -5.32
N ALA A 152 11.86 -8.63 -6.35
CA ALA A 152 11.47 -9.25 -7.63
C ALA A 152 10.18 -8.64 -8.24
N GLY A 153 10.00 -7.32 -8.16
CA GLY A 153 8.83 -6.64 -8.72
C GLY A 153 7.53 -6.87 -7.95
N GLN A 154 7.60 -7.38 -6.73
CA GLN A 154 6.45 -7.66 -5.88
C GLN A 154 6.59 -6.95 -4.54
N LEU A 155 5.49 -6.43 -4.02
CA LEU A 155 5.40 -6.02 -2.62
C LEU A 155 4.69 -7.10 -1.82
N LYS A 156 5.36 -7.59 -0.80
CA LYS A 156 4.94 -8.71 0.05
C LYS A 156 4.85 -8.27 1.51
N VAL A 157 4.12 -9.03 2.31
CA VAL A 157 4.09 -8.87 3.76
C VAL A 157 4.40 -10.20 4.43
N SER A 158 5.11 -10.14 5.55
CA SER A 158 5.35 -11.28 6.45
C SER A 158 5.27 -10.85 7.91
N THR A 159 5.02 -11.82 8.78
CA THR A 159 5.07 -11.66 10.24
C THR A 159 5.94 -12.76 10.84
N PRO A 160 6.47 -12.62 12.06
CA PRO A 160 7.19 -13.70 12.74
C PRO A 160 6.35 -14.98 12.89
N ALA A 161 5.04 -14.85 13.12
CA ALA A 161 4.11 -15.97 13.21
C ALA A 161 3.81 -16.63 11.86
N ALA A 162 3.90 -15.86 10.76
CA ALA A 162 3.71 -16.33 9.38
C ALA A 162 4.88 -15.82 8.51
N PRO A 163 6.05 -16.49 8.56
CA PRO A 163 7.24 -16.06 7.84
C PRO A 163 7.13 -16.23 6.32
N ALA A 164 6.15 -17.00 5.84
CA ALA A 164 5.83 -17.07 4.42
C ALA A 164 5.37 -15.70 3.93
N LYS A 165 6.08 -15.18 2.91
CA LYS A 165 5.82 -13.87 2.33
C LYS A 165 4.52 -13.89 1.51
N ALA A 166 3.46 -13.26 2.00
CA ALA A 166 2.22 -13.10 1.24
C ALA A 166 2.37 -11.93 0.25
N VAL A 167 2.09 -12.17 -1.03
CA VAL A 167 2.09 -11.12 -2.05
C VAL A 167 0.88 -10.21 -1.87
N LEU A 168 1.09 -8.91 -1.78
CA LEU A 168 0.06 -7.89 -1.71
C LEU A 168 -0.24 -7.29 -3.08
N VAL A 169 0.79 -7.04 -3.86
CA VAL A 169 0.69 -6.52 -5.22
C VAL A 169 1.89 -6.94 -6.06
N ASP A 170 1.60 -7.25 -7.32
CA ASP A 170 2.56 -7.56 -8.36
C ASP A 170 2.87 -6.34 -9.23
N ASN A 171 3.83 -6.51 -10.15
CA ASN A 171 4.16 -5.51 -11.18
C ASN A 171 4.59 -4.16 -10.61
N VAL A 172 5.25 -4.19 -9.45
CA VAL A 172 5.85 -3.01 -8.82
C VAL A 172 7.17 -2.72 -9.49
N GLN A 173 7.24 -1.62 -10.23
CA GLN A 173 8.45 -1.16 -10.92
C GLN A 173 9.42 -0.46 -9.98
N ALA A 174 8.90 0.33 -9.04
CA ALA A 174 9.69 1.03 -8.02
C ALA A 174 8.93 1.13 -6.70
N PHE A 175 9.66 1.05 -5.61
CA PHE A 175 9.12 1.22 -4.26
C PHE A 175 10.16 1.93 -3.40
N ASP A 176 9.83 3.15 -2.97
CA ASP A 176 10.73 4.00 -2.19
C ASP A 176 10.04 4.55 -0.95
N ILE A 177 10.83 4.63 0.14
CA ILE A 177 10.38 5.17 1.42
C ILE A 177 11.27 6.32 1.82
N SER A 178 10.65 7.37 2.36
CA SER A 178 11.35 8.47 3.03
C SER A 178 10.61 8.85 4.31
N PHE A 179 11.36 9.29 5.29
CA PHE A 179 10.89 9.62 6.63
C PHE A 179 10.82 11.13 6.80
N GLY A 180 9.66 11.63 7.19
CA GLY A 180 9.51 13.02 7.59
C GLY A 180 10.09 13.22 8.98
N VAL A 181 11.15 14.02 9.06
CA VAL A 181 11.98 14.21 10.25
C VAL A 181 11.76 15.58 10.85
N ALA A 182 11.56 15.63 12.18
CA ALA A 182 11.49 16.88 12.94
C ALA A 182 12.87 17.44 13.25
N ALA A 183 12.95 18.74 13.56
CA ALA A 183 14.20 19.39 13.97
C ALA A 183 14.68 18.92 15.35
N LYS A 184 13.76 18.56 16.25
CA LYS A 184 14.03 18.10 17.63
C LYS A 184 12.90 17.21 18.12
N ALA A 185 13.17 16.41 19.16
CA ALA A 185 12.22 15.42 19.68
C ALA A 185 10.87 16.02 20.14
N ALA A 186 10.87 17.23 20.68
CA ALA A 186 9.66 17.92 21.12
C ALA A 186 8.85 18.59 20.00
N SER A 187 9.33 18.57 18.75
CA SER A 187 8.63 19.18 17.61
C SER A 187 7.81 18.14 16.89
N THR A 188 6.57 18.47 16.56
CA THR A 188 5.67 17.66 15.72
C THR A 188 5.80 18.01 14.24
N GLU A 189 6.45 19.15 13.92
CA GLU A 189 6.60 19.64 12.55
C GLU A 189 7.69 18.87 11.80
N VAL A 190 7.38 18.42 10.58
CA VAL A 190 8.35 17.82 9.66
C VAL A 190 9.09 18.91 8.92
N VAL A 191 10.40 18.96 9.10
CA VAL A 191 11.27 19.97 8.43
C VAL A 191 11.90 19.46 7.14
N ARG A 192 12.08 18.13 7.00
CA ARG A 192 12.62 17.51 5.78
C ARG A 192 12.19 16.05 5.67
N TYR A 193 12.35 15.50 4.46
CA TYR A 193 12.27 14.06 4.23
C TYR A 193 13.66 13.48 4.00
N ASP A 194 13.94 12.35 4.67
CA ASP A 194 15.22 11.65 4.64
C ASP A 194 14.98 10.17 4.39
N SER A 195 15.77 9.53 3.53
CA SER A 195 15.66 8.10 3.23
C SER A 195 16.34 7.21 4.28
N SER A 196 17.25 7.79 5.10
CA SER A 196 18.00 7.05 6.12
C SER A 196 18.31 7.96 7.33
N PRO A 197 17.28 8.34 8.11
CA PRO A 197 17.47 9.23 9.24
C PRO A 197 18.36 8.57 10.30
N ALA A 198 19.37 9.31 10.78
CA ALA A 198 20.29 8.84 11.80
C ALA A 198 19.60 8.65 13.16
N ASP A 199 18.62 9.49 13.47
CA ASP A 199 17.84 9.43 14.72
C ASP A 199 16.38 9.10 14.41
N VAL A 200 16.00 7.88 14.76
CA VAL A 200 14.63 7.37 14.57
C VAL A 200 13.61 8.05 15.50
N SER A 201 14.07 8.67 16.61
CA SER A 201 13.19 9.38 17.53
C SER A 201 12.59 10.64 16.92
N LEU A 202 13.24 11.20 15.89
CA LEU A 202 12.81 12.39 15.17
C LEU A 202 11.80 12.10 14.04
N ILE A 203 11.54 10.85 13.72
CA ILE A 203 10.58 10.50 12.66
C ILE A 203 9.17 10.84 13.11
N ARG A 204 8.45 11.59 12.28
CA ARG A 204 7.04 11.99 12.49
C ARG A 204 6.08 11.40 11.47
N SER A 205 6.59 11.12 10.29
CA SER A 205 5.79 10.54 9.21
C SER A 205 6.63 9.64 8.31
N VAL A 206 5.97 8.78 7.59
CA VAL A 206 6.56 7.95 6.53
C VAL A 206 5.88 8.30 5.23
N ARG A 207 6.66 8.65 4.22
CA ARG A 207 6.20 8.86 2.85
C ARG A 207 6.61 7.66 2.01
N ILE A 208 5.64 7.09 1.32
CA ILE A 208 5.80 5.95 0.43
C ILE A 208 5.55 6.43 -0.99
N LEU A 209 6.43 6.07 -1.92
CA LEU A 209 6.23 6.17 -3.35
C LEU A 209 6.25 4.77 -3.94
N MET A 210 5.24 4.45 -4.76
CA MET A 210 5.13 3.17 -5.44
C MET A 210 4.76 3.39 -6.89
N THR A 211 5.55 2.83 -7.80
CA THR A 211 5.27 2.85 -9.23
C THR A 211 4.83 1.47 -9.67
N LEU A 212 3.64 1.39 -10.26
CA LEU A 212 3.07 0.17 -10.81
C LEU A 212 3.13 0.21 -12.34
N ARG A 213 3.33 -0.96 -12.94
CA ARG A 213 3.36 -1.18 -14.39
C ARG A 213 2.22 -2.09 -14.82
N ASP A 214 1.55 -1.75 -15.92
CA ASP A 214 0.67 -2.70 -16.59
C ASP A 214 1.51 -3.75 -17.34
N PRO A 215 1.38 -5.06 -17.05
CA PRO A 215 2.19 -6.09 -17.68
C PRO A 215 1.96 -6.21 -19.20
N THR A 216 0.86 -5.69 -19.70
CA THR A 216 0.50 -5.66 -21.13
C THR A 216 0.68 -4.29 -21.78
N GLU A 217 1.27 -3.33 -21.07
CA GLU A 217 1.64 -1.99 -21.56
C GLU A 217 0.50 -1.19 -22.17
N ARG A 218 -0.76 -1.45 -21.77
CA ARG A 218 -1.94 -0.69 -22.22
C ARG A 218 -1.96 0.73 -21.69
N VAL A 219 -1.28 0.96 -20.56
CA VAL A 219 -1.06 2.27 -19.94
C VAL A 219 0.40 2.42 -19.54
N LYS A 220 0.85 3.67 -19.42
CA LYS A 220 2.18 3.99 -18.89
C LYS A 220 2.25 3.67 -17.41
N ASP A 221 3.48 3.47 -16.90
CA ASP A 221 3.76 3.31 -15.48
C ASP A 221 3.09 4.42 -14.66
N GLN A 222 2.41 4.05 -13.58
CA GLN A 222 1.67 4.97 -12.71
C GLN A 222 2.35 5.04 -11.36
N THR A 223 2.66 6.26 -10.90
CA THR A 223 3.28 6.49 -9.58
C THR A 223 2.25 7.02 -8.61
N TYR A 224 2.14 6.35 -7.47
CA TYR A 224 1.25 6.68 -6.37
C TYR A 224 2.07 7.03 -5.14
N SER A 225 1.56 7.96 -4.33
CA SER A 225 2.23 8.35 -3.09
C SER A 225 1.24 8.47 -1.94
N VAL A 226 1.72 8.17 -0.74
CA VAL A 226 1.00 8.40 0.51
C VAL A 226 1.96 8.88 1.58
N VAL A 227 1.47 9.73 2.47
CA VAL A 227 2.16 10.13 3.70
C VAL A 227 1.32 9.70 4.88
N ALA A 228 1.91 8.90 5.76
CA ALA A 228 1.30 8.44 6.99
C ALA A 228 2.05 9.01 8.20
N ALA A 229 1.34 9.72 9.08
CA ALA A 229 1.91 10.24 10.33
C ALA A 229 1.93 9.14 11.40
N LEU A 230 2.97 9.13 12.23
CA LEU A 230 3.09 8.27 13.40
C LEU A 230 2.33 8.90 14.58
N ARG A 231 1.21 8.32 14.99
CA ARG A 231 0.34 8.91 16.02
C ARG A 231 1.02 9.04 17.37
N ASN A 232 1.82 8.07 17.79
CA ASN A 232 2.53 8.09 19.06
C ASN A 232 3.66 9.14 19.15
N ARG A 233 3.90 9.88 18.07
CA ARG A 233 4.95 10.90 17.95
C ARG A 233 4.40 12.30 17.69
N LEU A 234 3.08 12.48 17.77
CA LEU A 234 2.40 13.73 17.47
C LEU A 234 1.82 14.44 18.71
N GLY A 235 1.87 13.84 19.87
CA GLY A 235 1.29 14.40 21.10
C GLY A 235 2.20 14.30 22.27
#